data_ae696e09358e8a8d8afca8fc7aeab063
#
_entry.id   ae696e09358e8a8d8afca8fc7aeab063
#
_cell.length_a   1.000
_cell.length_b   1.000
_cell.length_c   1.000
_cell.angle_alpha   90.00
_cell.angle_beta   90.00
_cell.angle_gamma   90.00
#
_symmetry.space_group_name_H-M   'P 1'
#
loop_
_entity.id
_entity.type
_entity.pdbx_description
1 polymer ?
#
loop_
_entity_poly.entity_id
_entity_poly.type
_entity_poly.pdbx_seq_one_letter_code
_entity_poly.pdbx_strand_id
1 'polypeptide(L)'
;MNQYSVPALEPVASNGNLTNYIADRARFEPTRVMLSRPLGEGWQKVTAHELDQEVRVTAKGLIASGIKQGDRVAIMARTRYEWTILDFAIWYAGGVVVPIYETSSAEQVEWILTDSGSVAIIVETPTHKETVTPILPSAVKNLWLMTDNVLAILAKAGASINDDELDQRRNSLAPSDLATLIYTSGTTGKPKGVQLTHENFIAECGNVVAGASDLFLKPGGST
;
A
#
# COMPACT_ATOMS: atom_id res chain seq x y z
N MET A 1 -23.06 -24.67 -17.94
CA MET A 1 -22.69 -23.24 -17.85
C MET A 1 -21.95 -22.88 -19.14
N ASN A 2 -22.39 -21.88 -19.87
CA ASN A 2 -21.65 -21.41 -21.04
C ASN A 2 -20.43 -20.64 -20.53
N GLN A 3 -19.23 -21.07 -20.91
CA GLN A 3 -17.99 -20.30 -20.63
C GLN A 3 -17.95 -19.13 -21.60
N TYR A 4 -17.74 -17.92 -21.04
CA TYR A 4 -17.49 -16.72 -21.81
C TYR A 4 -16.09 -16.22 -21.43
N SER A 5 -15.22 -16.00 -22.40
CA SER A 5 -13.86 -15.51 -22.21
C SER A 5 -13.58 -14.39 -23.22
N VAL A 6 -13.04 -13.29 -22.73
CA VAL A 6 -12.57 -12.19 -23.56
C VAL A 6 -11.05 -12.07 -23.34
N PRO A 7 -10.25 -11.99 -24.39
CA PRO A 7 -8.82 -11.74 -24.26
C PRO A 7 -8.56 -10.42 -23.52
N ALA A 8 -7.47 -10.36 -22.73
CA ALA A 8 -7.00 -9.11 -22.14
C ALA A 8 -6.69 -8.10 -23.24
N LEU A 9 -7.08 -6.83 -23.02
CA LEU A 9 -6.74 -5.74 -23.96
C LEU A 9 -5.25 -5.41 -23.90
N GLU A 10 -4.69 -5.46 -22.67
CA GLU A 10 -3.27 -5.27 -22.44
C GLU A 10 -2.72 -6.51 -21.68
N PRO A 11 -1.71 -7.19 -22.24
CA PRO A 11 -1.07 -8.29 -21.54
C PRO A 11 -0.24 -7.76 -20.38
N VAL A 12 -0.27 -8.47 -19.24
CA VAL A 12 0.61 -8.16 -18.12
C VAL A 12 2.04 -8.52 -18.49
N ALA A 13 2.97 -7.58 -18.28
CA ALA A 13 4.39 -7.84 -18.48
C ALA A 13 4.87 -8.95 -17.53
N SER A 14 5.77 -9.80 -18.01
CA SER A 14 6.34 -10.89 -17.21
C SER A 14 7.24 -10.42 -16.06
N ASN A 15 7.55 -9.14 -16.02
CA ASN A 15 8.37 -8.48 -15.02
C ASN A 15 7.73 -7.16 -14.58
N GLY A 16 8.14 -6.67 -13.43
CA GLY A 16 7.59 -5.45 -12.84
C GLY A 16 6.59 -5.73 -11.73
N ASN A 17 6.32 -4.72 -10.97
CA ASN A 17 5.40 -4.75 -9.85
C ASN A 17 4.81 -3.34 -9.62
N LEU A 18 3.86 -3.19 -8.70
CA LEU A 18 3.15 -1.92 -8.47
C LEU A 18 4.07 -0.75 -8.08
N THR A 19 5.23 -1.03 -7.50
CA THR A 19 6.17 0.05 -7.11
C THR A 19 6.75 0.78 -8.32
N ASN A 20 6.75 0.15 -9.49
CA ASN A 20 7.26 0.75 -10.72
C ASN A 20 6.44 1.97 -11.14
N TYR A 21 5.13 2.02 -10.83
CA TYR A 21 4.29 3.16 -11.18
C TYR A 21 4.78 4.48 -10.59
N ILE A 22 5.26 4.47 -9.33
CA ILE A 22 5.84 5.67 -8.71
C ILE A 22 7.29 5.86 -9.16
N ALA A 23 8.13 4.81 -9.08
CA ALA A 23 9.55 4.90 -9.37
C ALA A 23 9.84 5.32 -10.82
N ASP A 24 9.13 4.76 -11.80
CA ASP A 24 9.29 5.11 -13.21
C ASP A 24 8.78 6.54 -13.48
N ARG A 25 7.69 6.94 -12.85
CA ARG A 25 7.18 8.29 -12.97
C ARG A 25 8.14 9.31 -12.37
N ALA A 26 8.73 9.02 -11.21
CA ALA A 26 9.76 9.86 -10.60
C ALA A 26 11.02 9.97 -11.47
N ARG A 27 11.37 8.89 -12.18
CA ARG A 27 12.53 8.84 -13.09
C ARG A 27 12.30 9.61 -14.38
N PHE A 28 11.14 9.43 -15.03
CA PHE A 28 10.89 9.92 -16.39
C PHE A 28 10.12 11.26 -16.42
N GLU A 29 9.32 11.55 -15.41
CA GLU A 29 8.50 12.75 -15.29
C GLU A 29 8.55 13.33 -13.86
N PRO A 30 9.73 13.65 -13.32
CA PRO A 30 9.92 13.98 -11.89
C PRO A 30 9.07 15.14 -11.39
N THR A 31 8.75 16.09 -12.26
CA THR A 31 7.95 17.29 -11.92
C THR A 31 6.45 17.12 -12.14
N ARG A 32 6.01 15.94 -12.64
CA ARG A 32 4.58 15.67 -12.82
C ARG A 32 3.88 15.64 -11.47
N VAL A 33 2.78 16.39 -11.36
CA VAL A 33 1.94 16.36 -10.15
C VAL A 33 1.18 15.03 -10.13
N MET A 34 1.40 14.28 -9.07
CA MET A 34 0.77 12.97 -8.85
C MET A 34 -0.40 13.04 -7.89
N LEU A 35 -0.25 13.82 -6.82
CA LEU A 35 -1.23 13.95 -5.76
C LEU A 35 -1.32 15.43 -5.31
N SER A 36 -2.36 15.72 -4.54
CA SER A 36 -2.45 16.95 -3.76
C SER A 36 -2.79 16.58 -2.31
N ARG A 37 -2.14 17.24 -1.35
CA ARG A 37 -2.44 17.08 0.08
C ARG A 37 -2.93 18.36 0.70
N PRO A 38 -3.78 18.32 1.74
CA PRO A 38 -4.17 19.51 2.47
C PRO A 38 -2.94 20.18 3.11
N LEU A 39 -2.87 21.51 3.01
CA LEU A 39 -1.86 22.32 3.67
C LEU A 39 -2.50 23.64 4.14
N GLY A 40 -2.72 23.79 5.45
CA GLY A 40 -3.48 24.89 6.00
C GLY A 40 -4.90 24.95 5.41
N GLU A 41 -5.30 26.09 4.86
CA GLU A 41 -6.59 26.26 4.17
C GLU A 41 -6.55 25.89 2.67
N GLY A 42 -5.39 25.46 2.17
CA GLY A 42 -5.18 25.17 0.76
C GLY A 42 -4.73 23.73 0.48
N TRP A 43 -4.25 23.53 -0.76
CA TRP A 43 -3.74 22.26 -1.23
C TRP A 43 -2.29 22.42 -1.71
N GLN A 44 -1.41 21.55 -1.25
CA GLN A 44 -0.06 21.40 -1.77
C GLN A 44 -0.03 20.32 -2.84
N LYS A 45 0.48 20.66 -4.02
CA LYS A 45 0.78 19.69 -5.07
C LYS A 45 2.00 18.88 -4.67
N VAL A 46 1.96 17.58 -4.95
CA VAL A 46 3.06 16.63 -4.72
C VAL A 46 3.47 16.06 -6.07
N THR A 47 4.71 16.27 -6.42
CA THR A 47 5.30 15.80 -7.68
C THR A 47 5.67 14.31 -7.58
N ALA A 48 5.94 13.67 -8.72
CA ALA A 48 6.37 12.29 -8.78
C ALA A 48 7.68 12.08 -8.00
N HIS A 49 8.62 13.02 -8.11
CA HIS A 49 9.87 12.96 -7.35
C HIS A 49 9.64 13.05 -5.84
N GLU A 50 8.84 14.03 -5.38
CA GLU A 50 8.52 14.19 -3.97
C GLU A 50 7.79 12.97 -3.39
N LEU A 51 6.82 12.42 -4.16
CA LEU A 51 6.08 11.22 -3.77
C LEU A 51 7.03 10.02 -3.60
N ASP A 52 7.90 9.77 -4.58
CA ASP A 52 8.88 8.67 -4.51
C ASP A 52 9.80 8.85 -3.29
N GLN A 53 10.30 10.05 -3.04
CA GLN A 53 11.15 10.32 -1.88
C GLN A 53 10.44 10.03 -0.56
N GLU A 54 9.19 10.48 -0.39
CA GLU A 54 8.42 10.20 0.83
C GLU A 54 8.15 8.70 1.01
N VAL A 55 7.82 7.99 -0.07
CA VAL A 55 7.64 6.53 -0.05
C VAL A 55 8.94 5.82 0.32
N ARG A 56 10.07 6.19 -0.29
CA ARG A 56 11.38 5.58 -0.04
C ARG A 56 11.82 5.73 1.41
N VAL A 57 11.77 6.93 1.98
CA VAL A 57 12.21 7.14 3.37
C VAL A 57 11.28 6.43 4.37
N THR A 58 9.99 6.34 4.07
CA THR A 58 9.01 5.61 4.87
C THR A 58 9.27 4.09 4.81
N ALA A 59 9.53 3.56 3.61
CA ALA A 59 9.86 2.15 3.41
C ALA A 59 11.15 1.74 4.14
N LYS A 60 12.19 2.58 4.09
CA LYS A 60 13.41 2.37 4.88
C LYS A 60 13.11 2.27 6.38
N GLY A 61 12.16 3.08 6.87
CA GLY A 61 11.71 3.00 8.26
C GLY A 61 11.04 1.67 8.61
N LEU A 62 10.22 1.15 7.71
CA LEU A 62 9.61 -0.18 7.88
C LEU A 62 10.69 -1.28 7.91
N ILE A 63 11.67 -1.22 7.00
CA ILE A 63 12.81 -2.14 6.97
C ILE A 63 13.60 -2.09 8.29
N ALA A 64 13.96 -0.90 8.76
CA ALA A 64 14.68 -0.70 10.01
C ALA A 64 13.89 -1.17 11.23
N SER A 65 12.55 -1.17 11.15
CA SER A 65 11.65 -1.70 12.18
C SER A 65 11.48 -3.23 12.11
N GLY A 66 12.20 -3.91 11.22
CA GLY A 66 12.23 -5.36 11.11
C GLY A 66 11.23 -5.97 10.15
N ILE A 67 10.55 -5.17 9.32
CA ILE A 67 9.66 -5.69 8.26
C ILE A 67 10.51 -6.41 7.20
N LYS A 68 10.13 -7.64 6.90
CA LYS A 68 10.80 -8.51 5.92
C LYS A 68 9.93 -8.66 4.66
N GLN A 69 10.55 -9.18 3.60
CA GLN A 69 9.82 -9.53 2.39
C GLN A 69 8.71 -10.55 2.68
N GLY A 70 7.52 -10.28 2.18
CA GLY A 70 6.33 -11.10 2.39
C GLY A 70 5.62 -10.89 3.73
N ASP A 71 6.15 -10.06 4.63
CA ASP A 71 5.48 -9.72 5.88
C ASP A 71 4.20 -8.91 5.62
N ARG A 72 3.12 -9.24 6.36
CA ARG A 72 1.85 -8.53 6.28
C ARG A 72 1.85 -7.40 7.28
N VAL A 73 1.55 -6.20 6.77
CA VAL A 73 1.42 -4.97 7.56
C VAL A 73 -0.01 -4.45 7.42
N ALA A 74 -0.72 -4.39 8.53
CA ALA A 74 -2.10 -3.89 8.53
C ALA A 74 -2.16 -2.36 8.59
N ILE A 75 -3.13 -1.77 7.88
CA ILE A 75 -3.45 -0.34 7.93
C ILE A 75 -4.93 -0.20 8.29
N MET A 76 -5.24 0.34 9.49
CA MET A 76 -6.59 0.63 9.95
C MET A 76 -6.82 2.14 9.96
N ALA A 77 -7.27 2.67 8.83
CA ALA A 77 -7.45 4.11 8.65
C ALA A 77 -8.41 4.40 7.49
N ARG A 78 -8.98 5.61 7.51
CA ARG A 78 -9.68 6.19 6.36
C ARG A 78 -8.71 6.47 5.23
N THR A 79 -9.23 6.55 4.00
CA THR A 79 -8.44 6.99 2.84
C THR A 79 -7.97 8.43 3.05
N ARG A 80 -6.64 8.61 3.07
CA ARG A 80 -5.98 9.90 3.27
C ARG A 80 -4.57 9.85 2.65
N TYR A 81 -3.89 10.99 2.59
CA TYR A 81 -2.57 11.08 1.97
C TYR A 81 -1.56 10.08 2.55
N GLU A 82 -1.47 10.02 3.90
CA GLU A 82 -0.54 9.12 4.58
C GLU A 82 -0.86 7.64 4.31
N TRP A 83 -2.14 7.32 4.09
CA TRP A 83 -2.55 5.96 3.73
C TRP A 83 -1.88 5.53 2.43
N THR A 84 -1.91 6.40 1.40
CA THR A 84 -1.27 6.13 0.10
C THR A 84 0.25 5.98 0.23
N ILE A 85 0.91 6.85 1.01
CA ILE A 85 2.36 6.74 1.24
C ILE A 85 2.71 5.41 1.90
N LEU A 86 1.95 5.01 2.93
CA LEU A 86 2.19 3.78 3.69
C LEU A 86 1.94 2.53 2.84
N ASP A 87 0.90 2.54 2.01
CA ASP A 87 0.57 1.44 1.10
C ASP A 87 1.75 1.15 0.15
N PHE A 88 2.22 2.17 -0.56
CA PHE A 88 3.39 2.04 -1.41
C PHE A 88 4.67 1.74 -0.63
N ALA A 89 4.87 2.33 0.54
CA ALA A 89 6.07 2.09 1.36
C ALA A 89 6.16 0.63 1.83
N ILE A 90 5.02 0.00 2.14
CA ILE A 90 4.98 -1.42 2.48
C ILE A 90 5.42 -2.26 1.28
N TRP A 91 4.95 -1.98 0.07
CA TRP A 91 5.41 -2.66 -1.14
C TRP A 91 6.89 -2.41 -1.43
N TYR A 92 7.38 -1.16 -1.27
CA TYR A 92 8.81 -0.85 -1.43
C TYR A 92 9.69 -1.62 -0.45
N ALA A 93 9.19 -1.86 0.78
CA ALA A 93 9.87 -2.69 1.77
C ALA A 93 9.76 -4.20 1.49
N GLY A 94 9.01 -4.60 0.44
CA GLY A 94 8.74 -6.00 0.08
C GLY A 94 7.60 -6.63 0.87
N GLY A 95 6.80 -5.84 1.59
CA GLY A 95 5.68 -6.31 2.41
C GLY A 95 4.36 -6.43 1.64
N VAL A 96 3.36 -6.96 2.33
CA VAL A 96 1.99 -7.15 1.85
C VAL A 96 1.04 -6.29 2.69
N VAL A 97 0.20 -5.50 2.05
CA VAL A 97 -0.74 -4.62 2.74
C VAL A 97 -1.98 -5.38 3.19
N VAL A 98 -2.44 -5.12 4.41
CA VAL A 98 -3.71 -5.66 4.93
C VAL A 98 -4.60 -4.48 5.34
N PRO A 99 -5.46 -3.98 4.43
CA PRO A 99 -6.36 -2.88 4.76
C PRO A 99 -7.45 -3.34 5.71
N ILE A 100 -7.70 -2.54 6.75
CA ILE A 100 -8.76 -2.74 7.74
C ILE A 100 -9.61 -1.47 7.77
N TYR A 101 -10.93 -1.63 7.68
CA TYR A 101 -11.84 -0.49 7.82
C TYR A 101 -11.70 0.13 9.21
N GLU A 102 -11.68 1.46 9.27
CA GLU A 102 -11.56 2.23 10.51
C GLU A 102 -12.74 1.99 11.47
N THR A 103 -13.87 1.50 10.94
CA THR A 103 -15.09 1.18 11.72
C THR A 103 -15.13 -0.27 12.20
N SER A 104 -14.10 -1.07 11.92
CA SER A 104 -14.06 -2.48 12.32
C SER A 104 -14.06 -2.62 13.85
N SER A 105 -14.83 -3.59 14.35
CA SER A 105 -14.81 -3.92 15.77
C SER A 105 -13.50 -4.57 16.21
N ALA A 106 -13.19 -4.51 17.50
CA ALA A 106 -12.00 -5.16 18.06
C ALA A 106 -11.91 -6.65 17.67
N GLU A 107 -13.01 -7.38 17.72
CA GLU A 107 -13.09 -8.79 17.33
C GLU A 107 -12.74 -9.00 15.84
N GLN A 108 -13.24 -8.11 14.96
CA GLN A 108 -12.93 -8.19 13.53
C GLN A 108 -11.44 -7.91 13.29
N VAL A 109 -10.88 -6.91 13.97
CA VAL A 109 -9.46 -6.57 13.85
C VAL A 109 -8.58 -7.72 14.34
N GLU A 110 -8.88 -8.29 15.51
CA GLU A 110 -8.17 -9.45 16.06
C GLU A 110 -8.17 -10.63 15.09
N TRP A 111 -9.35 -10.91 14.50
CA TRP A 111 -9.48 -11.96 13.50
C TRP A 111 -8.62 -11.69 12.28
N ILE A 112 -8.70 -10.48 11.70
CA ILE A 112 -7.94 -10.12 10.50
C ILE A 112 -6.43 -10.20 10.76
N LEU A 113 -5.95 -9.66 11.89
CA LEU A 113 -4.54 -9.69 12.25
C LEU A 113 -4.02 -11.12 12.44
N THR A 114 -4.83 -11.98 13.06
CA THR A 114 -4.48 -13.38 13.32
C THR A 114 -4.47 -14.21 12.04
N ASP A 115 -5.54 -14.13 11.25
CA ASP A 115 -5.72 -14.91 10.02
C ASP A 115 -4.74 -14.51 8.93
N SER A 116 -4.49 -13.21 8.77
CA SER A 116 -3.46 -12.69 7.83
C SER A 116 -2.03 -13.00 8.30
N GLY A 117 -1.83 -13.26 9.59
CA GLY A 117 -0.51 -13.34 10.20
C GLY A 117 0.24 -12.00 10.14
N SER A 118 -0.47 -10.88 10.32
CA SER A 118 0.14 -9.56 10.33
C SER A 118 1.20 -9.43 11.42
N VAL A 119 2.34 -8.84 11.09
CA VAL A 119 3.46 -8.62 12.01
C VAL A 119 3.53 -7.19 12.55
N ALA A 120 2.79 -6.29 11.92
CA ALA A 120 2.68 -4.89 12.31
C ALA A 120 1.30 -4.33 11.95
N ILE A 121 0.90 -3.27 12.66
CA ILE A 121 -0.32 -2.52 12.38
C ILE A 121 -0.06 -1.02 12.50
N ILE A 122 -0.64 -0.25 11.58
CA ILE A 122 -0.68 1.20 11.59
C ILE A 122 -2.14 1.61 11.79
N VAL A 123 -2.43 2.41 12.80
CA VAL A 123 -3.79 2.88 13.10
C VAL A 123 -3.89 4.40 12.95
N GLU A 124 -5.06 4.91 12.60
CA GLU A 124 -5.23 6.34 12.34
C GLU A 124 -5.23 7.20 13.60
N THR A 125 -6.02 6.84 14.62
CA THR A 125 -6.34 7.68 15.76
C THR A 125 -5.98 7.03 17.11
N PRO A 126 -5.82 7.82 18.19
CA PRO A 126 -5.66 7.27 19.55
C PRO A 126 -6.76 6.29 19.93
N THR A 127 -8.02 6.57 19.55
CA THR A 127 -9.15 5.67 19.80
C THR A 127 -8.97 4.31 19.12
N HIS A 128 -8.50 4.29 17.86
CA HIS A 128 -8.16 3.02 17.20
C HIS A 128 -7.04 2.29 17.95
N LYS A 129 -6.01 3.02 18.40
CA LYS A 129 -4.93 2.44 19.18
C LYS A 129 -5.42 1.81 20.49
N GLU A 130 -6.28 2.50 21.22
CA GLU A 130 -6.91 1.99 22.45
C GLU A 130 -7.73 0.72 22.17
N THR A 131 -8.49 0.71 21.07
CA THR A 131 -9.31 -0.44 20.65
C THR A 131 -8.45 -1.66 20.31
N VAL A 132 -7.33 -1.48 19.60
CA VAL A 132 -6.54 -2.63 19.10
C VAL A 132 -5.48 -3.11 20.09
N THR A 133 -4.97 -2.26 20.97
CA THR A 133 -3.88 -2.62 21.88
C THR A 133 -4.17 -3.89 22.70
N PRO A 134 -5.35 -4.05 23.33
CA PRO A 134 -5.64 -5.22 24.17
C PRO A 134 -5.82 -6.53 23.39
N ILE A 135 -6.02 -6.45 22.06
CA ILE A 135 -6.34 -7.62 21.22
C ILE A 135 -5.20 -7.96 20.24
N LEU A 136 -4.04 -7.33 20.37
CA LEU A 136 -2.93 -7.57 19.45
C LEU A 136 -2.41 -9.01 19.56
N PRO A 137 -2.37 -9.78 18.46
CA PRO A 137 -1.70 -11.06 18.44
C PRO A 137 -0.21 -10.93 18.78
N SER A 138 0.39 -11.93 19.40
CA SER A 138 1.81 -11.94 19.79
C SER A 138 2.78 -11.80 18.59
N ALA A 139 2.32 -12.09 17.39
CA ALA A 139 3.06 -11.88 16.14
C ALA A 139 3.26 -10.40 15.80
N VAL A 140 2.32 -9.53 16.18
CA VAL A 140 2.41 -8.09 15.93
C VAL A 140 3.46 -7.47 16.83
N LYS A 141 4.57 -7.01 16.24
CA LYS A 141 5.72 -6.43 16.96
C LYS A 141 5.71 -4.92 16.95
N ASN A 142 5.04 -4.31 15.99
CA ASN A 142 5.00 -2.86 15.82
C ASN A 142 3.55 -2.37 15.72
N LEU A 143 3.24 -1.32 16.47
CA LEU A 143 2.02 -0.55 16.36
C LEU A 143 2.39 0.92 16.22
N TRP A 144 2.00 1.53 15.09
CA TRP A 144 2.21 2.95 14.85
C TRP A 144 0.88 3.70 14.79
N LEU A 145 0.93 4.96 15.18
CA LEU A 145 -0.22 5.86 15.19
C LEU A 145 0.00 6.98 14.16
N MET A 146 -0.92 7.12 13.19
CA MET A 146 -0.78 8.13 12.11
C MET A 146 -0.74 9.55 12.65
N THR A 147 -1.57 9.86 13.66
CA THR A 147 -1.61 11.20 14.27
C THR A 147 -0.35 11.57 15.04
N ASP A 148 0.53 10.61 15.35
CA ASP A 148 1.86 10.86 15.93
C ASP A 148 2.92 11.21 14.85
N ASN A 149 2.48 11.57 13.66
CA ASN A 149 3.35 11.82 12.51
C ASN A 149 4.19 10.58 12.12
N VAL A 150 3.50 9.47 11.87
CA VAL A 150 4.10 8.16 11.55
C VAL A 150 5.14 8.22 10.43
N LEU A 151 4.91 9.06 9.41
CA LEU A 151 5.85 9.18 8.29
C LEU A 151 7.21 9.73 8.76
N ALA A 152 7.22 10.76 9.62
CA ALA A 152 8.46 11.29 10.19
C ALA A 152 9.14 10.31 11.15
N ILE A 153 8.37 9.55 11.93
CA ILE A 153 8.90 8.50 12.81
C ILE A 153 9.62 7.43 11.98
N LEU A 154 8.97 6.93 10.93
CA LEU A 154 9.54 5.92 10.05
C LEU A 154 10.74 6.47 9.26
N ALA A 155 10.66 7.69 8.71
CA ALA A 155 11.78 8.33 8.02
C ALA A 155 13.02 8.42 8.92
N LYS A 156 12.83 8.82 10.18
CA LYS A 156 13.92 8.87 11.17
C LYS A 156 14.50 7.49 11.48
N ALA A 157 13.64 6.49 11.68
CA ALA A 157 14.08 5.12 11.96
C ALA A 157 14.88 4.52 10.79
N GLY A 158 14.49 4.85 9.55
CA GLY A 158 15.12 4.34 8.33
C GLY A 158 16.42 5.05 7.91
N ALA A 159 16.92 6.03 8.65
CA ALA A 159 18.05 6.87 8.25
C ALA A 159 19.36 6.09 7.97
N SER A 160 19.53 4.91 8.57
CA SER A 160 20.70 4.04 8.37
C SER A 160 20.55 3.05 7.21
N ILE A 161 19.34 2.87 6.67
CA ILE A 161 19.10 1.97 5.53
C ILE A 161 19.52 2.69 4.24
N ASN A 162 20.39 2.06 3.46
CA ASN A 162 20.83 2.62 2.20
C ASN A 162 19.82 2.41 1.07
N ASP A 163 20.02 3.12 -0.04
CA ASP A 163 19.14 3.00 -1.21
C ASP A 163 19.27 1.65 -1.91
N ASP A 164 20.46 1.07 -1.92
CA ASP A 164 20.71 -0.21 -2.59
C ASP A 164 19.91 -1.34 -1.93
N GLU A 165 19.84 -1.38 -0.59
CA GLU A 165 19.03 -2.37 0.15
C GLU A 165 17.55 -2.21 -0.18
N LEU A 166 17.05 -0.97 -0.19
CA LEU A 166 15.67 -0.68 -0.56
C LEU A 166 15.36 -1.10 -1.99
N ASP A 167 16.22 -0.71 -2.94
CA ASP A 167 16.03 -1.02 -4.36
C ASP A 167 16.15 -2.53 -4.63
N GLN A 168 17.02 -3.24 -3.92
CA GLN A 168 17.08 -4.70 -3.99
C GLN A 168 15.77 -5.34 -3.58
N ARG A 169 15.18 -4.92 -2.45
CA ARG A 169 13.88 -5.46 -1.99
C ARG A 169 12.76 -5.15 -2.98
N ARG A 170 12.65 -3.90 -3.40
CA ARG A 170 11.63 -3.46 -4.35
C ARG A 170 11.72 -4.22 -5.68
N ASN A 171 12.95 -4.36 -6.22
CA ASN A 171 13.20 -5.01 -7.50
C ASN A 171 13.12 -6.54 -7.46
N SER A 172 13.15 -7.14 -6.26
CA SER A 172 12.98 -8.60 -6.11
C SER A 172 11.52 -9.05 -6.16
N LEU A 173 10.56 -8.11 -6.11
CA LEU A 173 9.14 -8.44 -6.19
C LEU A 173 8.75 -8.88 -7.60
N ALA A 174 8.19 -10.07 -7.72
CA ALA A 174 7.61 -10.59 -8.95
C ALA A 174 6.14 -10.13 -9.12
N PRO A 175 5.61 -10.11 -10.36
CA PRO A 175 4.19 -9.83 -10.60
C PRO A 175 3.25 -10.76 -9.83
N SER A 176 3.65 -12.02 -9.64
CA SER A 176 2.88 -13.05 -8.92
C SER A 176 2.95 -12.95 -7.39
N ASP A 177 3.82 -12.08 -6.84
CA ASP A 177 3.88 -11.89 -5.40
C ASP A 177 2.62 -11.19 -4.89
N LEU A 178 2.22 -11.50 -3.65
CA LEU A 178 1.09 -10.86 -3.00
C LEU A 178 1.34 -9.36 -2.81
N ALA A 179 0.39 -8.55 -3.27
CA ALA A 179 0.37 -7.11 -3.00
C ALA A 179 -0.50 -6.80 -1.79
N THR A 180 -1.67 -7.45 -1.67
CA THR A 180 -2.60 -7.16 -0.58
C THR A 180 -3.48 -8.35 -0.22
N LEU A 181 -3.97 -8.35 1.02
CA LEU A 181 -5.02 -9.23 1.53
C LEU A 181 -6.23 -8.39 1.91
N ILE A 182 -7.30 -8.45 1.11
CA ILE A 182 -8.54 -7.70 1.36
C ILE A 182 -9.57 -8.59 2.01
N TYR A 183 -9.98 -8.24 3.25
CA TYR A 183 -10.97 -8.99 3.98
C TYR A 183 -12.39 -8.55 3.61
N THR A 184 -13.17 -9.49 3.10
CA THR A 184 -14.57 -9.26 2.72
C THR A 184 -15.51 -10.04 3.62
N SER A 185 -16.70 -9.49 3.90
CA SER A 185 -17.76 -10.19 4.59
C SER A 185 -18.26 -11.34 3.71
N GLY A 186 -17.84 -12.55 4.00
CA GLY A 186 -18.38 -13.75 3.36
C GLY A 186 -19.82 -14.03 3.82
N THR A 187 -20.59 -14.74 3.01
CA THR A 187 -21.98 -15.15 3.31
C THR A 187 -22.10 -16.16 4.47
N THR A 188 -21.00 -16.68 4.99
CA THR A 188 -20.97 -17.84 5.89
C THR A 188 -20.08 -17.66 7.12
N GLY A 189 -20.00 -16.49 7.74
CA GLY A 189 -19.26 -16.33 9.01
C GLY A 189 -18.17 -15.27 9.00
N LYS A 190 -16.97 -15.58 9.52
CA LYS A 190 -15.87 -14.64 9.62
C LYS A 190 -15.39 -14.13 8.26
N PRO A 191 -14.92 -12.86 8.16
CA PRO A 191 -14.35 -12.31 6.93
C PRO A 191 -13.24 -13.19 6.37
N LYS A 192 -13.17 -13.30 5.04
CA LYS A 192 -12.15 -14.07 4.33
C LYS A 192 -11.19 -13.12 3.63
N GLY A 193 -9.89 -13.42 3.71
CA GLY A 193 -8.83 -12.66 3.04
C GLY A 193 -8.74 -13.04 1.57
N VAL A 194 -9.12 -12.10 0.69
CA VAL A 194 -8.90 -12.22 -0.75
C VAL A 194 -7.46 -11.86 -1.05
N GLN A 195 -6.72 -12.79 -1.65
CA GLN A 195 -5.34 -12.60 -2.05
C GLN A 195 -5.27 -11.93 -3.41
N LEU A 196 -4.67 -10.76 -3.50
CA LEU A 196 -4.42 -10.07 -4.76
C LEU A 196 -2.92 -9.87 -4.95
N THR A 197 -2.42 -10.28 -6.11
CA THR A 197 -1.02 -10.13 -6.51
C THR A 197 -0.77 -8.77 -7.17
N HIS A 198 0.49 -8.40 -7.35
CA HIS A 198 0.84 -7.19 -8.11
C HIS A 198 0.27 -7.25 -9.52
N GLU A 199 0.32 -8.42 -10.19
CA GLU A 199 -0.22 -8.59 -11.55
C GLU A 199 -1.73 -8.40 -11.65
N ASN A 200 -2.51 -8.74 -10.60
CA ASN A 200 -3.95 -8.52 -10.60
C ASN A 200 -4.28 -7.03 -10.75
N PHE A 201 -3.58 -6.17 -10.00
CA PHE A 201 -3.76 -4.72 -10.11
C PHE A 201 -3.23 -4.17 -11.42
N ILE A 202 -2.07 -4.66 -11.90
CA ILE A 202 -1.49 -4.23 -13.18
C ILE A 202 -2.45 -4.57 -14.33
N ALA A 203 -2.99 -5.80 -14.32
CA ALA A 203 -3.97 -6.25 -15.31
C ALA A 203 -5.24 -5.39 -15.29
N GLU A 204 -5.79 -5.14 -14.09
CA GLU A 204 -6.99 -4.32 -13.93
C GLU A 204 -6.75 -2.90 -14.46
N CYS A 205 -5.71 -2.21 -13.96
CA CYS A 205 -5.39 -0.85 -14.38
C CYS A 205 -5.10 -0.76 -15.89
N GLY A 206 -4.33 -1.71 -16.44
CA GLY A 206 -4.00 -1.75 -17.87
C GLY A 206 -5.24 -1.90 -18.74
N ASN A 207 -6.12 -2.84 -18.40
CA ASN A 207 -7.36 -3.07 -19.14
C ASN A 207 -8.35 -1.91 -19.01
N VAL A 208 -8.45 -1.27 -17.84
CA VAL A 208 -9.31 -0.08 -17.65
C VAL A 208 -8.80 1.09 -18.51
N VAL A 209 -7.50 1.36 -18.50
CA VAL A 209 -6.90 2.42 -19.31
C VAL A 209 -7.06 2.14 -20.80
N ALA A 210 -6.82 0.90 -21.26
CA ALA A 210 -6.97 0.51 -22.64
C ALA A 210 -8.44 0.57 -23.12
N GLY A 211 -9.36 0.11 -22.28
CA GLY A 211 -10.80 0.10 -22.56
C GLY A 211 -11.47 1.48 -22.52
N ALA A 212 -10.88 2.44 -21.83
CA ALA A 212 -11.40 3.81 -21.65
C ALA A 212 -10.34 4.87 -21.96
N SER A 213 -9.53 4.63 -22.99
CA SER A 213 -8.39 5.48 -23.38
C SER A 213 -8.79 6.96 -23.60
N ASP A 214 -9.98 7.20 -24.15
CA ASP A 214 -10.51 8.55 -24.34
C ASP A 214 -10.74 9.31 -23.03
N LEU A 215 -10.93 8.60 -21.93
CA LEU A 215 -11.12 9.18 -20.61
C LEU A 215 -9.78 9.45 -19.92
N PHE A 216 -8.86 8.49 -19.97
CA PHE A 216 -7.62 8.51 -19.19
C PHE A 216 -6.43 9.12 -19.92
N LEU A 217 -6.39 9.06 -21.26
CA LEU A 217 -5.24 9.46 -22.05
C LEU A 217 -5.42 10.82 -22.77
N LYS A 218 -6.44 11.60 -22.40
CA LYS A 218 -6.61 12.95 -22.97
C LYS A 218 -5.44 13.86 -22.58
N PRO A 219 -4.79 14.55 -23.56
CA PRO A 219 -3.78 15.55 -23.25
C PRO A 219 -4.36 16.64 -22.34
N GLY A 220 -3.71 16.88 -21.22
CA GLY A 220 -4.14 17.89 -20.23
C GLY A 220 -5.28 17.45 -19.30
N GLY A 221 -5.76 16.23 -19.39
CA GLY A 221 -6.71 15.67 -18.41
C GLY A 221 -6.05 15.47 -17.04
N SER A 222 -6.64 16.07 -16.00
CA SER A 222 -6.40 15.66 -14.62
C SER A 222 -7.51 14.68 -14.24
N THR A 223 -7.15 13.48 -13.82
CA THR A 223 -8.06 12.55 -13.17
C THR A 223 -8.05 12.79 -11.68
#